data_86d46b10e9882798dba66ab5f931bdd7
#
_entry.id   86d46b10e9882798dba66ab5f931bdd7
#
_cell.length_a   1.000
_cell.length_b   1.000
_cell.length_c   1.000
_cell.angle_alpha   90.00
_cell.angle_beta   90.00
_cell.angle_gamma   90.00
#
_symmetry.space_group_name_H-M   'P 1'
#
loop_
_entity.id
_entity.type
_entity.pdbx_description
1 polymer ?
#
loop_
_entity_poly.entity_id
_entity_poly.type
_entity_poly.pdbx_seq_one_letter_code
_entity_poly.pdbx_strand_id
1 'polypeptide(L)'
;MAENLNYESANSFCYNDSAEYCAKYGRTYTWAVAIDSAGTWSANGKGCGSCVEGLCYFIASCTPTYPVRGVCPEGWHLPDTTEWKTLFTAVGGRLNAGEMLKSTSGWNDNRGENGNGIDAYSFAAFPTVCKHFKKGYFGYDGENAHFWSSSQHSGSNAYFIVLDNDGDGVSCTHNYKDYGHSVRCLKDEFFEQSSSFGDTAEPSSNSAKSSSSAALRSGIPKGYVDPSTVVKGTMTDERDGQTYKTVKIGTQTWMAENLNYAYTGVPYEFRLVRSDSSSWCYGNDPAKCSKYGRLYTWIAAMDGVGRWSTNGKGCGYVHKEDEMCSPTYPVRGVCPEGWHLPDTTEWKILFSAVGGIYTASKMLKSTSGWGWNKYYKVYGNDVNGCGSDAYSFTALSAGDFYEGYNGEGRIAYFWSSSQYNGVDAHSVSLGYYDDRAHLFINFKDLGLSVRCLKD
;
A
#
# COMPACT_ATOMS: atom_id res chain seq x y z
N MET A 1 11.18 14.55 9.44
CA MET A 1 12.37 14.56 10.34
C MET A 1 13.00 13.19 10.35
N ALA A 2 14.33 13.12 10.38
CA ALA A 2 15.09 11.87 10.55
C ALA A 2 15.38 11.53 12.03
N GLU A 3 15.01 12.42 12.93
CA GLU A 3 15.18 12.29 14.39
C GLU A 3 13.89 12.61 15.12
N ASN A 4 13.73 12.07 16.33
CA ASN A 4 12.59 12.41 17.18
C ASN A 4 12.76 13.84 17.72
N LEU A 5 11.65 14.55 17.82
CA LEU A 5 11.63 15.90 18.36
C LEU A 5 12.17 15.88 19.80
N ASN A 6 13.06 16.85 20.13
CA ASN A 6 13.66 17.00 21.47
C ASN A 6 13.40 18.40 22.07
N TYR A 7 12.27 19.01 21.72
CA TYR A 7 11.90 20.31 22.27
C TYR A 7 11.31 20.16 23.68
N GLU A 8 11.89 20.87 24.66
CA GLU A 8 11.41 20.82 26.03
C GLU A 8 10.14 21.66 26.23
N SER A 9 9.12 21.04 26.76
CA SER A 9 7.85 21.70 27.12
C SER A 9 7.25 21.06 28.38
N ALA A 10 6.29 21.73 28.99
CA ALA A 10 5.52 21.12 30.06
C ALA A 10 4.87 19.81 29.58
N ASN A 11 4.93 18.74 30.36
CA ASN A 11 4.46 17.39 29.99
C ASN A 11 5.18 16.78 28.77
N SER A 12 6.47 17.10 28.59
CA SER A 12 7.43 16.33 27.80
C SER A 12 8.46 15.69 28.74
N PHE A 13 8.94 14.49 28.39
CA PHE A 13 9.72 13.66 29.30
C PHE A 13 10.92 13.03 28.61
N CYS A 14 12.05 12.96 29.33
CA CYS A 14 13.17 12.09 28.96
C CYS A 14 12.96 10.70 29.58
N TYR A 15 13.48 9.66 28.93
CA TYR A 15 13.50 8.34 29.53
C TYR A 15 14.27 8.35 30.88
N ASN A 16 13.70 7.73 31.90
CA ASN A 16 14.23 7.76 33.26
C ASN A 16 14.54 9.17 33.80
N ASP A 17 13.84 10.18 33.27
CA ASP A 17 14.06 11.60 33.59
C ASP A 17 15.51 12.04 33.40
N SER A 18 16.28 11.36 32.51
CA SER A 18 17.68 11.63 32.21
C SER A 18 17.85 12.42 30.90
N ALA A 19 18.59 13.55 30.97
CA ALA A 19 18.89 14.39 29.83
C ALA A 19 19.71 13.65 28.74
N GLU A 20 20.53 12.69 29.13
CA GLU A 20 21.32 11.87 28.22
C GLU A 20 20.43 11.05 27.27
N TYR A 21 19.33 10.49 27.79
CA TYR A 21 18.37 9.75 26.99
C TYR A 21 17.60 10.67 26.05
N CYS A 22 17.26 11.90 26.46
CA CYS A 22 16.67 12.86 25.55
C CYS A 22 17.63 13.27 24.41
N ALA A 23 18.93 13.42 24.70
CA ALA A 23 19.90 13.68 23.66
C ALA A 23 20.03 12.56 22.64
N LYS A 24 19.85 11.31 23.08
CA LYS A 24 19.95 10.12 22.22
C LYS A 24 18.65 9.79 21.47
N TYR A 25 17.51 9.85 22.14
CA TYR A 25 16.24 9.33 21.63
C TYR A 25 15.17 10.39 21.40
N GLY A 26 15.43 11.65 21.72
CA GLY A 26 14.43 12.70 21.75
C GLY A 26 13.52 12.59 22.98
N ARG A 27 12.49 13.41 23.04
CA ARG A 27 11.51 13.45 24.13
C ARG A 27 10.24 12.70 23.75
N THR A 28 9.54 12.24 24.78
CA THR A 28 8.14 11.79 24.65
C THR A 28 7.20 12.90 25.14
N TYR A 29 6.05 13.02 24.51
CA TYR A 29 5.05 14.06 24.74
C TYR A 29 3.69 13.44 25.02
N THR A 30 2.91 14.04 25.92
CA THR A 30 1.47 13.73 25.95
C THR A 30 0.82 14.22 24.66
N TRP A 31 -0.30 13.64 24.26
CA TRP A 31 -0.97 14.07 23.03
C TRP A 31 -1.44 15.52 23.08
N ALA A 32 -1.83 16.00 24.27
CA ALA A 32 -2.20 17.39 24.47
C ALA A 32 -1.04 18.38 24.13
N VAL A 33 0.20 17.99 24.42
CA VAL A 33 1.38 18.78 24.05
C VAL A 33 1.71 18.57 22.56
N ALA A 34 1.68 17.34 22.10
CA ALA A 34 1.97 17.03 20.70
C ALA A 34 1.07 17.81 19.72
N ILE A 35 -0.22 18.00 20.06
CA ILE A 35 -1.18 18.73 19.23
C ILE A 35 -1.27 20.23 19.54
N ASP A 36 -0.50 20.73 20.51
CA ASP A 36 -0.57 22.11 21.01
C ASP A 36 -1.97 22.50 21.51
N SER A 37 -2.52 21.70 22.40
CA SER A 37 -3.85 21.95 22.99
C SER A 37 -3.98 23.31 23.68
N ALA A 38 -2.90 23.85 24.19
CA ALA A 38 -2.85 25.19 24.79
C ALA A 38 -2.95 26.31 23.74
N GLY A 39 -2.62 26.02 22.49
CA GLY A 39 -2.54 27.01 21.42
C GLY A 39 -1.33 27.95 21.61
N THR A 40 -0.21 27.40 22.08
CA THR A 40 1.02 28.14 22.36
C THR A 40 1.72 28.57 21.06
N TRP A 41 1.70 27.70 20.07
CA TRP A 41 2.41 27.90 18.81
C TRP A 41 1.47 28.03 17.61
N SER A 42 0.24 27.45 17.71
CA SER A 42 -0.78 27.58 16.67
C SER A 42 -2.19 27.38 17.21
N ALA A 43 -3.19 27.89 16.52
CA ALA A 43 -4.58 27.67 16.87
C ALA A 43 -5.15 26.32 16.39
N ASN A 44 -4.42 25.58 15.55
CA ASN A 44 -4.91 24.40 14.80
C ASN A 44 -5.32 23.24 15.72
N GLY A 45 -4.59 23.01 16.81
CA GLY A 45 -4.88 21.97 17.81
C GLY A 45 -5.49 22.49 19.11
N LYS A 46 -5.78 23.81 19.20
CA LYS A 46 -6.22 24.43 20.45
C LYS A 46 -7.51 23.81 20.98
N GLY A 47 -7.52 23.52 22.29
CA GLY A 47 -8.65 22.88 22.96
C GLY A 47 -8.75 21.36 22.78
N CYS A 48 -7.89 20.77 21.93
CA CYS A 48 -7.83 19.32 21.76
C CYS A 48 -6.89 18.73 22.82
N GLY A 49 -7.33 17.72 23.55
CA GLY A 49 -6.49 17.01 24.53
C GLY A 49 -6.44 17.61 25.92
N SER A 50 -7.29 18.58 26.25
CA SER A 50 -7.41 19.09 27.63
C SER A 50 -7.96 18.00 28.55
N CYS A 51 -7.19 17.62 29.55
CA CYS A 51 -7.68 16.79 30.66
C CYS A 51 -8.08 17.71 31.82
N VAL A 52 -9.31 17.61 32.32
CA VAL A 52 -9.74 18.35 33.50
C VAL A 52 -9.40 17.53 34.73
N GLU A 53 -8.60 18.09 35.66
CA GLU A 53 -8.18 17.48 36.93
C GLU A 53 -7.59 16.07 36.80
N GLY A 54 -6.84 15.77 35.72
CA GLY A 54 -6.23 14.47 35.47
C GLY A 54 -7.20 13.37 35.01
N LEU A 55 -8.44 13.72 34.72
CA LEU A 55 -9.47 12.81 34.19
C LEU A 55 -9.68 13.07 32.70
N CYS A 56 -9.04 12.27 31.84
CA CYS A 56 -9.20 12.35 30.38
C CYS A 56 -10.46 11.59 29.88
N TYR A 57 -11.33 11.12 30.77
CA TYR A 57 -12.45 10.23 30.42
C TYR A 57 -13.71 10.94 29.89
N PHE A 58 -13.79 12.26 30.00
CA PHE A 58 -15.01 13.01 29.69
C PHE A 58 -14.83 14.17 28.70
N ILE A 59 -13.76 14.15 27.90
CA ILE A 59 -13.53 15.24 26.97
C ILE A 59 -14.30 15.00 25.69
N ALA A 60 -15.08 16.00 25.28
CA ALA A 60 -15.73 16.02 23.98
C ALA A 60 -14.70 15.85 22.86
N SER A 61 -15.09 15.19 21.78
CA SER A 61 -14.30 15.15 20.56
C SER A 61 -13.98 16.57 20.12
N CYS A 62 -12.73 16.85 19.85
CA CYS A 62 -12.33 18.12 19.22
C CYS A 62 -12.22 17.94 17.71
N THR A 63 -12.23 19.05 16.99
CA THR A 63 -12.02 19.07 15.54
C THR A 63 -10.82 19.97 15.26
N PRO A 64 -9.59 19.40 15.21
CA PRO A 64 -8.42 20.20 14.87
C PRO A 64 -8.50 20.66 13.41
N THR A 65 -7.87 21.79 13.10
CA THR A 65 -7.73 22.28 11.72
C THR A 65 -6.44 21.70 11.14
N TYR A 66 -6.53 20.93 10.10
CA TYR A 66 -5.38 20.30 9.44
C TYR A 66 -4.72 21.21 8.38
N PRO A 67 -3.39 21.13 8.17
CA PRO A 67 -2.44 20.35 8.96
C PRO A 67 -2.26 20.92 10.38
N VAL A 68 -2.06 20.06 11.35
CA VAL A 68 -1.90 20.47 12.75
C VAL A 68 -0.43 20.72 13.03
N ARG A 69 0.00 21.94 13.17
CA ARG A 69 1.38 22.26 13.55
C ARG A 69 1.79 21.55 14.86
N GLY A 70 0.97 21.66 15.88
CA GLY A 70 1.25 21.08 17.18
C GLY A 70 2.57 21.62 17.76
N VAL A 71 3.33 20.75 18.42
CA VAL A 71 4.65 21.05 19.00
C VAL A 71 5.77 21.14 17.95
N CYS A 72 5.47 20.93 16.68
CA CYS A 72 6.43 20.97 15.60
C CYS A 72 6.96 22.38 15.35
N PRO A 73 8.19 22.54 14.81
CA PRO A 73 8.71 23.83 14.39
C PRO A 73 7.83 24.51 13.34
N GLU A 74 8.02 25.81 13.13
CA GLU A 74 7.36 26.54 12.05
C GLU A 74 7.70 25.95 10.68
N GLY A 75 6.71 25.81 9.80
CA GLY A 75 6.86 25.13 8.52
C GLY A 75 6.86 23.60 8.62
N TRP A 76 6.48 23.05 9.78
CA TRP A 76 6.33 21.63 10.03
C TRP A 76 5.05 21.35 10.82
N HIS A 77 4.49 20.16 10.64
CA HIS A 77 3.28 19.73 11.35
C HIS A 77 3.41 18.30 11.89
N LEU A 78 2.53 17.96 12.83
CA LEU A 78 2.37 16.63 13.39
C LEU A 78 1.59 15.77 12.39
N PRO A 79 2.15 14.69 11.83
CA PRO A 79 1.49 13.92 10.78
C PRO A 79 0.15 13.33 11.23
N ASP A 80 -0.83 13.34 10.35
CA ASP A 80 -2.09 12.62 10.54
C ASP A 80 -1.96 11.13 10.17
N THR A 81 -3.02 10.35 10.38
CA THR A 81 -3.01 8.92 10.04
C THR A 81 -2.93 8.65 8.54
N THR A 82 -3.31 9.59 7.70
CA THR A 82 -3.23 9.48 6.23
C THR A 82 -1.79 9.67 5.76
N GLU A 83 -1.12 10.66 6.33
CA GLU A 83 0.29 10.96 6.04
C GLU A 83 1.21 9.84 6.52
N TRP A 84 0.97 9.26 7.69
CA TRP A 84 1.67 8.06 8.14
C TRP A 84 1.46 6.87 7.19
N LYS A 85 0.22 6.64 6.74
CA LYS A 85 -0.08 5.58 5.75
C LYS A 85 0.63 5.83 4.42
N THR A 86 0.73 7.10 4.00
CA THR A 86 1.47 7.50 2.80
C THR A 86 2.95 7.15 2.92
N LEU A 87 3.59 7.45 4.08
CA LEU A 87 4.96 7.03 4.36
C LEU A 87 5.10 5.50 4.26
N PHE A 88 4.22 4.74 4.93
CA PHE A 88 4.32 3.28 4.90
C PHE A 88 4.18 2.71 3.49
N THR A 89 3.30 3.28 2.69
CA THR A 89 3.13 2.89 1.29
C THR A 89 4.40 3.16 0.49
N ALA A 90 5.02 4.32 0.70
CA ALA A 90 6.22 4.74 -0.01
C ALA A 90 7.45 3.87 0.30
N VAL A 91 7.51 3.27 1.49
CA VAL A 91 8.66 2.46 1.94
C VAL A 91 8.41 0.94 1.83
N GLY A 92 7.48 0.50 1.00
CA GLY A 92 7.27 -0.92 0.73
C GLY A 92 6.03 -1.53 1.40
N GLY A 93 5.16 -0.69 1.96
CA GLY A 93 3.87 -1.10 2.55
C GLY A 93 3.98 -1.46 4.03
N ARG A 94 2.80 -1.53 4.67
CA ARG A 94 2.68 -1.70 6.13
C ARG A 94 3.44 -2.91 6.69
N LEU A 95 3.53 -4.00 5.95
CA LEU A 95 4.15 -5.25 6.43
C LEU A 95 5.69 -5.20 6.42
N ASN A 96 6.27 -4.31 5.61
CA ASN A 96 7.73 -4.17 5.47
C ASN A 96 8.24 -2.83 6.01
N ALA A 97 7.34 -1.89 6.32
CA ALA A 97 7.72 -0.54 6.70
C ALA A 97 8.50 -0.49 8.01
N GLY A 98 8.30 -1.45 8.92
CA GLY A 98 9.06 -1.58 10.14
C GLY A 98 10.53 -1.88 9.85
N GLU A 99 10.84 -2.90 9.07
CA GLU A 99 12.20 -3.23 8.65
C GLU A 99 12.89 -2.03 7.97
N MET A 100 12.17 -1.37 7.05
CA MET A 100 12.70 -0.26 6.26
C MET A 100 12.96 1.02 7.05
N LEU A 101 12.22 1.25 8.14
CA LEU A 101 12.25 2.50 8.92
C LEU A 101 12.95 2.36 10.27
N LYS A 102 13.06 1.17 10.84
CA LYS A 102 13.78 0.92 12.09
C LYS A 102 15.28 1.22 11.93
N SER A 103 15.87 1.79 12.97
CA SER A 103 17.34 1.97 13.05
C SER A 103 18.07 0.62 12.98
N THR A 104 19.31 0.68 12.50
CA THR A 104 20.19 -0.51 12.35
C THR A 104 20.77 -0.98 13.68
N SER A 105 20.42 -0.34 14.80
CA SER A 105 20.87 -0.69 16.14
C SER A 105 19.92 -0.18 17.21
N GLY A 106 20.00 -0.78 18.40
CA GLY A 106 19.27 -0.33 19.59
C GLY A 106 17.98 -1.11 19.85
N TRP A 107 17.56 -1.98 18.93
CA TRP A 107 16.42 -2.88 19.13
C TRP A 107 16.86 -4.18 19.78
N ASN A 108 16.08 -4.66 20.74
CA ASN A 108 16.33 -5.93 21.39
C ASN A 108 16.07 -7.10 20.44
N ASP A 109 16.87 -8.15 20.57
CA ASP A 109 16.60 -9.40 19.87
C ASP A 109 15.30 -10.02 20.42
N ASN A 110 14.52 -10.60 19.51
CA ASN A 110 13.31 -11.33 19.86
C ASN A 110 13.47 -12.80 19.49
N ARG A 111 13.42 -13.69 20.47
CA ARG A 111 13.53 -15.16 20.28
C ARG A 111 14.76 -15.61 19.49
N GLY A 112 15.86 -14.83 19.55
CA GLY A 112 17.09 -15.11 18.82
C GLY A 112 17.14 -14.51 17.41
N GLU A 113 16.12 -13.77 17.00
CA GLU A 113 16.12 -13.01 15.76
C GLU A 113 16.47 -11.55 16.05
N ASN A 114 17.22 -10.94 15.13
CA ASN A 114 17.65 -9.54 15.24
C ASN A 114 16.46 -8.59 15.11
N GLY A 115 16.14 -7.83 16.13
CA GLY A 115 15.05 -6.84 16.13
C GLY A 115 15.33 -5.56 15.35
N ASN A 116 16.59 -5.31 14.94
CA ASN A 116 16.95 -4.10 14.21
C ASN A 116 16.39 -4.08 12.78
N GLY A 117 16.22 -2.87 12.23
CA GLY A 117 15.87 -2.67 10.82
C GLY A 117 17.10 -2.42 9.94
N ILE A 118 16.84 -2.06 8.69
CA ILE A 118 17.87 -1.72 7.70
C ILE A 118 18.00 -0.21 7.45
N ASP A 119 17.07 0.59 7.99
CA ASP A 119 17.00 2.05 7.85
C ASP A 119 17.22 2.55 6.40
N ALA A 120 16.56 1.90 5.45
CA ALA A 120 16.76 2.11 4.01
C ALA A 120 16.53 3.57 3.55
N TYR A 121 15.84 4.38 4.35
CA TYR A 121 15.42 5.74 4.01
C TYR A 121 15.97 6.79 4.99
N SER A 122 16.93 6.43 5.84
CA SER A 122 17.48 7.32 6.88
C SER A 122 16.37 7.90 7.78
N PHE A 123 15.35 7.12 8.04
CA PHE A 123 14.29 7.49 8.98
C PHE A 123 14.74 7.26 10.43
N ALA A 124 15.57 6.24 10.67
CA ALA A 124 16.17 5.90 11.94
C ALA A 124 15.17 5.88 13.11
N ALA A 125 14.13 5.07 13.00
CA ALA A 125 13.21 4.87 14.12
C ALA A 125 13.93 4.09 15.23
N PHE A 126 14.31 4.77 16.30
CA PHE A 126 14.84 4.13 17.50
C PHE A 126 13.72 3.59 18.38
N PRO A 127 13.93 2.46 19.05
CA PRO A 127 12.97 1.96 20.04
C PRO A 127 12.94 2.92 21.23
N THR A 128 11.87 3.68 21.31
CA THR A 128 11.69 4.73 22.32
C THR A 128 10.60 4.32 23.30
N VAL A 129 10.86 4.57 24.54
CA VAL A 129 10.03 4.16 25.66
C VAL A 129 8.73 4.96 25.69
N CYS A 130 7.64 4.27 25.99
CA CYS A 130 6.38 4.89 26.34
C CYS A 130 6.37 5.28 27.82
N LYS A 131 5.99 6.53 28.17
CA LYS A 131 5.76 6.92 29.56
C LYS A 131 4.28 6.73 29.92
N HIS A 132 4.02 5.91 30.94
CA HIS A 132 2.69 5.78 31.50
C HIS A 132 2.46 6.89 32.54
N PHE A 133 1.72 7.93 32.19
CA PHE A 133 1.57 9.13 33.00
C PHE A 133 1.09 8.84 34.45
N LYS A 134 0.00 8.08 34.61
CA LYS A 134 -0.58 7.80 35.95
C LYS A 134 0.27 6.89 36.84
N LYS A 135 1.09 6.01 36.25
CA LYS A 135 1.90 5.04 36.98
C LYS A 135 3.37 5.47 37.10
N GLY A 136 3.78 6.52 36.37
CA GLY A 136 5.11 7.12 36.47
C GLY A 136 6.26 6.24 35.95
N TYR A 137 5.99 5.04 35.43
CA TYR A 137 7.03 4.18 34.90
C TYR A 137 7.19 4.35 33.39
N PHE A 138 8.37 4.02 32.92
CA PHE A 138 8.70 3.89 31.50
C PHE A 138 8.71 2.41 31.13
N GLY A 139 8.19 2.06 29.93
CA GLY A 139 8.13 0.69 29.44
C GLY A 139 8.62 0.56 28.01
N TYR A 140 8.93 -0.67 27.58
CA TYR A 140 9.29 -1.04 26.21
C TYR A 140 10.66 -0.57 25.72
N ASP A 141 11.66 -0.47 26.63
CA ASP A 141 13.02 -0.13 26.25
C ASP A 141 13.63 -1.19 25.31
N GLY A 142 14.02 -0.76 24.12
CA GLY A 142 14.53 -1.64 23.08
C GLY A 142 13.47 -2.49 22.33
N GLU A 143 12.20 -2.43 22.71
CA GLU A 143 11.16 -3.28 22.14
C GLU A 143 10.28 -2.56 21.12
N ASN A 144 9.90 -1.30 21.38
CA ASN A 144 8.93 -0.59 20.56
C ASN A 144 9.38 0.87 20.26
N ALA A 145 9.01 1.37 19.08
CA ALA A 145 9.01 2.79 18.79
C ALA A 145 7.56 3.28 18.63
N HIS A 146 7.21 4.34 19.36
CA HIS A 146 5.85 4.90 19.37
C HIS A 146 5.87 6.36 18.91
N PHE A 147 5.04 6.69 17.89
CA PHE A 147 4.93 8.05 17.34
C PHE A 147 3.50 8.53 17.35
N TRP A 148 3.22 9.69 17.95
CA TRP A 148 1.89 10.30 17.87
C TRP A 148 1.48 10.64 16.44
N SER A 149 0.18 10.52 16.20
CA SER A 149 -0.53 11.13 15.06
C SER A 149 -1.37 12.30 15.55
N SER A 150 -1.57 13.30 14.72
CA SER A 150 -2.50 14.40 14.99
C SER A 150 -3.97 13.97 14.97
N SER A 151 -4.26 12.77 14.47
CA SER A 151 -5.61 12.24 14.38
C SER A 151 -6.13 11.76 15.73
N GLN A 152 -7.30 12.27 16.12
CA GLN A 152 -8.01 11.81 17.31
C GLN A 152 -8.78 10.52 17.00
N HIS A 153 -8.79 9.55 17.93
CA HIS A 153 -9.64 8.37 17.86
C HIS A 153 -10.97 8.58 18.62
N SER A 154 -10.90 9.12 19.84
CA SER A 154 -12.06 9.39 20.71
C SER A 154 -11.79 10.58 21.63
N GLY A 155 -12.72 10.92 22.50
CA GLY A 155 -12.49 11.96 23.50
C GLY A 155 -11.24 11.69 24.35
N SER A 156 -10.98 10.44 24.74
CA SER A 156 -9.84 10.05 25.61
C SER A 156 -8.63 9.49 24.87
N ASN A 157 -8.77 9.05 23.61
CA ASN A 157 -7.74 8.35 22.87
C ASN A 157 -7.36 9.08 21.57
N ALA A 158 -6.10 8.95 21.18
CA ALA A 158 -5.58 9.42 19.89
C ALA A 158 -4.81 8.31 19.19
N TYR A 159 -4.69 8.41 17.87
CA TYR A 159 -3.92 7.46 17.07
C TYR A 159 -2.43 7.67 17.27
N PHE A 160 -1.70 6.55 17.24
CA PHE A 160 -0.24 6.53 17.22
C PHE A 160 0.26 5.35 16.38
N ILE A 161 1.51 5.44 15.98
CA ILE A 161 2.21 4.45 15.18
C ILE A 161 3.10 3.62 16.09
N VAL A 162 3.15 2.31 15.85
CA VAL A 162 4.01 1.35 16.55
C VAL A 162 4.87 0.61 15.54
N LEU A 163 6.16 0.55 15.84
CA LEU A 163 7.11 -0.39 15.27
C LEU A 163 7.57 -1.29 16.40
N ASP A 164 7.61 -2.59 16.18
CA ASP A 164 7.95 -3.60 17.19
C ASP A 164 9.26 -4.31 16.82
N ASN A 165 9.97 -4.86 17.83
CA ASN A 165 11.19 -5.65 17.61
C ASN A 165 10.89 -7.06 17.09
N ASP A 166 9.62 -7.50 17.17
CA ASP A 166 9.18 -8.84 16.79
C ASP A 166 8.62 -8.96 15.37
N GLY A 167 8.71 -7.88 14.57
CA GLY A 167 8.18 -7.88 13.20
C GLY A 167 8.71 -6.78 12.30
N ASP A 168 8.53 -7.00 11.01
CA ASP A 168 8.93 -6.08 9.93
C ASP A 168 7.84 -5.06 9.62
N GLY A 169 6.68 -5.20 10.23
CA GLY A 169 5.51 -4.37 10.00
C GLY A 169 5.45 -3.12 10.87
N VAL A 170 4.47 -2.28 10.55
CA VAL A 170 4.05 -1.15 11.38
C VAL A 170 2.58 -1.28 11.73
N SER A 171 2.19 -0.80 12.91
CA SER A 171 0.81 -0.73 13.34
C SER A 171 0.38 0.71 13.57
N CYS A 172 -0.87 1.03 13.16
CA CYS A 172 -1.54 2.26 13.53
C CYS A 172 -2.68 1.87 14.47
N THR A 173 -2.54 2.26 15.72
CA THR A 173 -3.50 1.94 16.79
C THR A 173 -3.78 3.18 17.62
N HIS A 174 -4.48 3.07 18.76
CA HIS A 174 -4.83 4.22 19.59
C HIS A 174 -4.46 3.98 21.04
N ASN A 175 -4.11 5.05 21.75
CA ASN A 175 -3.82 5.02 23.17
C ASN A 175 -4.44 6.22 23.87
N TYR A 176 -4.47 6.17 25.21
CA TYR A 176 -4.90 7.32 25.99
C TYR A 176 -4.00 8.53 25.74
N LYS A 177 -4.60 9.70 25.65
CA LYS A 177 -3.94 10.98 25.35
C LYS A 177 -2.93 11.43 26.42
N ASP A 178 -2.99 10.85 27.60
CA ASP A 178 -2.06 11.09 28.72
C ASP A 178 -0.79 10.23 28.68
N TYR A 179 -0.67 9.28 27.73
CA TYR A 179 0.59 8.58 27.50
C TYR A 179 1.63 9.48 26.84
N GLY A 180 2.91 9.21 27.10
CA GLY A 180 4.03 9.89 26.45
C GLY A 180 4.51 9.06 25.25
N HIS A 181 4.37 9.58 24.03
CA HIS A 181 4.96 9.01 22.82
C HIS A 181 5.85 10.04 22.12
N SER A 182 6.76 9.57 21.27
CA SER A 182 7.64 10.43 20.48
C SER A 182 6.86 11.20 19.42
N VAL A 183 7.45 12.29 18.93
CA VAL A 183 6.93 13.10 17.84
C VAL A 183 7.95 13.12 16.69
N ARG A 184 7.48 12.87 15.48
CA ARG A 184 8.17 13.07 14.20
C ARG A 184 7.37 14.05 13.37
N CYS A 185 7.94 15.18 13.05
CA CYS A 185 7.25 16.21 12.27
C CYS A 185 7.47 16.00 10.77
N LEU A 186 6.43 16.30 9.99
CA LEU A 186 6.46 16.36 8.54
C LEU A 186 6.61 17.80 8.08
N LYS A 187 7.44 18.07 7.07
CA LYS A 187 7.67 19.42 6.53
C LYS A 187 6.47 19.86 5.68
N ASP A 188 6.04 21.11 5.86
CA ASP A 188 5.00 21.71 5.02
C ASP A 188 5.55 22.01 3.62
N GLU A 189 4.82 21.68 2.57
CA GLU A 189 5.28 21.84 1.17
C GLU A 189 5.39 23.30 0.70
N PHE A 190 4.81 24.27 1.45
CA PHE A 190 4.67 25.67 1.03
C PHE A 190 5.65 26.65 1.66
N PHE A 191 6.61 26.21 2.50
CA PHE A 191 7.49 27.12 3.25
C PHE A 191 8.71 27.62 2.49
N GLU A 192 8.99 27.17 1.27
CA GLU A 192 10.22 27.56 0.53
C GLU A 192 10.11 28.84 -0.31
N GLN A 193 8.96 29.55 -0.35
CA GLN A 193 8.75 30.71 -1.24
C GLN A 193 8.78 32.10 -0.58
N SER A 194 9.16 32.25 0.69
CA SER A 194 9.16 33.58 1.34
C SER A 194 10.50 34.17 1.75
N SER A 195 11.63 33.71 1.18
CA SER A 195 12.94 34.30 1.47
C SER A 195 13.70 34.83 0.25
N SER A 196 12.99 35.45 -0.71
CA SER A 196 13.66 36.28 -1.71
C SER A 196 12.76 37.43 -2.14
N PHE A 197 12.65 38.45 -1.27
CA PHE A 197 12.26 39.79 -1.71
C PHE A 197 13.40 40.77 -1.47
N GLY A 198 14.06 41.12 -2.56
CA GLY A 198 14.86 42.29 -2.71
C GLY A 198 14.39 43.05 -3.95
N ASP A 199 13.71 44.17 -3.68
CA ASP A 199 13.46 45.37 -4.49
C ASP A 199 13.64 45.32 -6.03
N THR A 200 12.62 45.65 -6.81
CA THR A 200 12.40 46.99 -7.42
C THR A 200 11.21 47.02 -8.39
N ALA A 201 10.34 48.03 -8.13
CA ALA A 201 9.51 48.87 -9.04
C ALA A 201 8.80 48.37 -10.30
N GLU A 202 7.50 48.56 -10.30
CA GLU A 202 6.36 48.74 -11.20
C GLU A 202 6.57 49.41 -12.60
N PRO A 203 5.50 49.58 -13.47
CA PRO A 203 4.23 48.84 -13.66
C PRO A 203 3.86 48.62 -15.17
N SER A 204 2.86 47.83 -15.50
CA SER A 204 1.63 48.14 -16.27
C SER A 204 1.03 47.02 -17.11
N SER A 205 -0.24 46.82 -16.91
CA SER A 205 -1.39 46.58 -17.84
C SER A 205 -1.59 45.25 -18.58
N ASN A 206 -2.79 44.73 -18.26
CA ASN A 206 -3.85 44.10 -19.09
C ASN A 206 -3.88 42.62 -19.38
N SER A 207 -4.89 42.05 -18.73
CA SER A 207 -5.95 41.14 -19.27
C SER A 207 -5.57 39.82 -19.88
N ALA A 208 -5.94 38.74 -19.19
CA ALA A 208 -6.95 37.79 -19.68
C ALA A 208 -7.23 36.69 -18.62
N LYS A 209 -8.50 36.47 -18.38
CA LYS A 209 -9.04 35.40 -17.54
C LYS A 209 -8.68 34.03 -18.13
N SER A 210 -8.09 33.16 -17.31
CA SER A 210 -8.34 31.73 -17.40
C SER A 210 -8.42 31.19 -15.98
N SER A 211 -9.61 30.75 -15.63
CA SER A 211 -9.93 30.04 -14.41
C SER A 211 -9.15 28.73 -14.37
N SER A 212 -8.15 28.64 -13.52
CA SER A 212 -7.40 27.41 -13.30
C SER A 212 -7.82 26.74 -12.00
N SER A 213 -8.33 25.57 -12.14
CA SER A 213 -8.47 24.54 -11.11
C SER A 213 -7.09 24.11 -10.57
N ALA A 214 -6.46 24.95 -9.75
CA ALA A 214 -5.15 24.67 -9.13
C ALA A 214 -5.23 24.35 -7.62
N ALA A 215 -6.42 24.04 -7.09
CA ALA A 215 -6.63 23.96 -5.64
C ALA A 215 -6.75 22.53 -5.08
N LEU A 216 -6.28 21.47 -5.76
CA LEU A 216 -6.43 20.07 -5.30
C LEU A 216 -5.19 19.18 -5.54
N ARG A 217 -3.97 19.68 -5.36
CA ARG A 217 -2.75 18.88 -5.58
C ARG A 217 -1.87 18.62 -4.36
N SER A 218 -2.35 18.83 -3.13
CA SER A 218 -1.60 18.45 -1.94
C SER A 218 -2.10 17.12 -1.39
N GLY A 219 -1.32 16.05 -1.56
CA GLY A 219 -1.65 14.71 -1.06
C GLY A 219 -1.58 13.59 -2.10
N ILE A 220 -1.10 13.86 -3.31
CA ILE A 220 -0.97 12.85 -4.36
C ILE A 220 0.31 12.03 -4.09
N PRO A 221 0.23 10.68 -3.90
CA PRO A 221 1.40 9.84 -3.73
C PRO A 221 2.39 10.00 -4.89
N LYS A 222 3.69 9.96 -4.62
CA LYS A 222 4.71 9.96 -5.67
C LYS A 222 4.44 8.79 -6.62
N GLY A 223 4.26 9.10 -7.90
CA GLY A 223 3.90 8.11 -8.93
C GLY A 223 2.40 8.00 -9.21
N TYR A 224 1.54 8.67 -8.42
CA TYR A 224 0.09 8.72 -8.70
C TYR A 224 -0.18 9.34 -10.08
N VAL A 225 -1.09 8.72 -10.79
CA VAL A 225 -1.55 9.14 -12.11
C VAL A 225 -2.97 9.65 -12.00
N ASP A 226 -3.24 10.83 -12.52
CA ASP A 226 -4.61 11.33 -12.60
C ASP A 226 -5.42 10.43 -13.55
N PRO A 227 -6.55 9.84 -13.09
CA PRO A 227 -7.38 8.99 -13.93
C PRO A 227 -7.84 9.63 -15.24
N SER A 228 -7.95 10.97 -15.29
CA SER A 228 -8.33 11.69 -16.51
C SER A 228 -7.24 11.69 -17.59
N THR A 229 -6.00 11.31 -17.23
CA THR A 229 -4.85 11.31 -18.14
C THR A 229 -4.56 9.95 -18.77
N VAL A 230 -5.35 8.91 -18.46
CA VAL A 230 -5.15 7.59 -19.04
C VAL A 230 -5.43 7.58 -20.53
N VAL A 231 -4.60 6.89 -21.29
CA VAL A 231 -4.75 6.75 -22.75
C VAL A 231 -5.27 5.36 -23.04
N LYS A 232 -6.44 5.29 -23.66
CA LYS A 232 -7.08 4.05 -24.10
C LYS A 232 -6.68 3.70 -25.51
N GLY A 233 -6.54 2.40 -25.78
CA GLY A 233 -6.19 1.89 -27.11
C GLY A 233 -6.66 0.45 -27.28
N THR A 234 -6.15 -0.18 -28.31
CA THR A 234 -6.35 -1.60 -28.60
C THR A 234 -5.06 -2.22 -29.08
N MET A 235 -4.96 -3.55 -28.95
CA MET A 235 -3.92 -4.37 -29.56
C MET A 235 -4.55 -5.65 -30.10
N THR A 236 -4.00 -6.17 -31.18
CA THR A 236 -4.43 -7.46 -31.75
C THR A 236 -3.36 -8.50 -31.50
N ASP A 237 -3.77 -9.66 -31.02
CA ASP A 237 -2.91 -10.83 -30.89
C ASP A 237 -2.86 -11.54 -32.25
N GLU A 238 -1.74 -11.45 -32.92
CA GLU A 238 -1.55 -12.02 -34.27
C GLU A 238 -1.64 -13.55 -34.30
N ARG A 239 -1.60 -14.22 -33.13
CA ARG A 239 -1.68 -15.68 -33.03
C ARG A 239 -3.08 -16.24 -33.29
N ASP A 240 -4.13 -15.47 -32.93
CA ASP A 240 -5.53 -15.88 -33.06
C ASP A 240 -6.46 -14.78 -33.58
N GLY A 241 -5.91 -13.57 -33.86
CA GLY A 241 -6.65 -12.43 -34.36
C GLY A 241 -7.54 -11.74 -33.32
N GLN A 242 -7.47 -12.13 -32.03
CA GLN A 242 -8.24 -11.46 -30.99
C GLN A 242 -7.72 -10.04 -30.72
N THR A 243 -8.67 -9.11 -30.62
CA THR A 243 -8.35 -7.71 -30.27
C THR A 243 -8.72 -7.45 -28.83
N TYR A 244 -7.79 -6.90 -28.07
CA TYR A 244 -7.92 -6.53 -26.67
C TYR A 244 -7.85 -5.02 -26.49
N LYS A 245 -8.66 -4.49 -25.59
CA LYS A 245 -8.53 -3.12 -25.12
C LYS A 245 -7.24 -2.96 -24.33
N THR A 246 -6.65 -1.78 -24.41
CA THR A 246 -5.47 -1.41 -23.67
C THR A 246 -5.66 -0.09 -22.96
N VAL A 247 -4.89 0.12 -21.89
CA VAL A 247 -4.87 1.39 -21.15
C VAL A 247 -3.44 1.72 -20.73
N LYS A 248 -3.02 2.96 -20.96
CA LYS A 248 -1.77 3.48 -20.45
C LYS A 248 -2.00 4.23 -19.15
N ILE A 249 -1.39 3.74 -18.07
CA ILE A 249 -1.46 4.31 -16.73
C ILE A 249 -0.04 4.72 -16.33
N GLY A 250 0.24 6.01 -16.31
CA GLY A 250 1.60 6.51 -16.11
C GLY A 250 2.57 6.05 -17.21
N THR A 251 3.61 5.34 -16.83
CA THR A 251 4.62 4.79 -17.75
C THR A 251 4.25 3.43 -18.33
N GLN A 252 3.25 2.74 -17.74
CA GLN A 252 2.88 1.36 -18.08
C GLN A 252 1.68 1.31 -19.02
N THR A 253 1.75 0.45 -20.05
CA THR A 253 0.59 0.16 -20.94
C THR A 253 0.13 -1.27 -20.68
N TRP A 254 -1.06 -1.43 -20.12
CA TRP A 254 -1.66 -2.69 -19.75
C TRP A 254 -2.74 -3.14 -20.71
N MET A 255 -2.93 -4.45 -20.85
CA MET A 255 -4.20 -4.96 -21.37
C MET A 255 -5.32 -4.54 -20.39
N ALA A 256 -6.44 -4.07 -20.91
CA ALA A 256 -7.65 -3.73 -20.14
C ALA A 256 -8.67 -4.88 -20.13
N GLU A 257 -8.32 -6.01 -20.71
CA GLU A 257 -9.06 -7.27 -20.72
C GLU A 257 -8.11 -8.42 -20.41
N ASN A 258 -8.64 -9.49 -19.80
CA ASN A 258 -7.84 -10.68 -19.51
C ASN A 258 -7.51 -11.40 -20.81
N LEU A 259 -6.31 -11.95 -20.88
CA LEU A 259 -5.88 -12.76 -22.02
C LEU A 259 -6.84 -13.96 -22.23
N ASN A 260 -7.23 -14.20 -23.48
CA ASN A 260 -8.12 -15.29 -23.87
C ASN A 260 -7.51 -16.26 -24.90
N TYR A 261 -6.18 -16.20 -25.08
CA TYR A 261 -5.46 -17.10 -25.96
C TYR A 261 -5.51 -18.55 -25.48
N ALA A 262 -5.93 -19.49 -26.33
CA ALA A 262 -6.02 -20.91 -25.97
C ALA A 262 -4.63 -21.54 -25.94
N TYR A 263 -4.03 -21.67 -24.77
CA TYR A 263 -2.77 -22.37 -24.59
C TYR A 263 -3.04 -23.88 -24.42
N THR A 264 -2.80 -24.65 -25.47
CA THR A 264 -3.10 -26.07 -25.55
C THR A 264 -1.83 -26.90 -25.75
N GLY A 265 -1.90 -28.22 -25.53
CA GLY A 265 -0.79 -29.16 -25.74
C GLY A 265 0.25 -29.17 -24.62
N VAL A 266 -0.06 -28.59 -23.49
CA VAL A 266 0.64 -28.77 -22.23
C VAL A 266 -0.29 -29.50 -21.28
N PRO A 267 -0.03 -30.78 -20.97
CA PRO A 267 -0.86 -31.53 -20.05
C PRO A 267 -0.88 -30.91 -18.65
N TYR A 268 -2.04 -30.88 -18.05
CA TYR A 268 -2.21 -30.56 -16.64
C TYR A 268 -2.50 -31.84 -15.86
N GLU A 269 -1.72 -32.07 -14.81
CA GLU A 269 -1.96 -33.15 -13.88
C GLU A 269 -1.73 -32.66 -12.45
N PHE A 270 -2.82 -32.54 -11.71
CA PHE A 270 -2.74 -32.19 -10.29
C PHE A 270 -3.71 -33.09 -9.50
N ARG A 271 -3.16 -33.88 -8.56
CA ARG A 271 -3.91 -34.89 -7.79
C ARG A 271 -4.71 -35.83 -8.70
N LEU A 272 -6.06 -35.69 -8.69
CA LEU A 272 -6.97 -36.52 -9.47
C LEU A 272 -7.50 -35.82 -10.73
N VAL A 273 -7.11 -34.56 -10.95
CA VAL A 273 -7.54 -33.77 -12.11
C VAL A 273 -6.50 -33.87 -13.20
N ARG A 274 -6.89 -34.38 -14.36
CA ARG A 274 -6.08 -34.43 -15.57
C ARG A 274 -6.76 -33.68 -16.69
N SER A 275 -6.01 -32.91 -17.45
CA SER A 275 -6.47 -32.18 -18.62
C SER A 275 -5.37 -32.14 -19.68
N ASP A 276 -5.74 -32.20 -20.95
CA ASP A 276 -4.84 -31.99 -22.06
C ASP A 276 -4.47 -30.51 -22.28
N SER A 277 -4.98 -29.63 -21.44
CA SER A 277 -4.78 -28.20 -21.52
C SER A 277 -4.43 -27.62 -20.15
N SER A 278 -3.52 -26.63 -20.13
CA SER A 278 -3.18 -25.81 -18.97
C SER A 278 -3.88 -24.45 -18.98
N SER A 279 -4.92 -24.28 -19.79
CA SER A 279 -5.76 -23.09 -19.82
C SER A 279 -7.23 -23.43 -20.08
N TRP A 280 -8.14 -22.81 -19.33
CA TRP A 280 -9.58 -23.13 -19.35
C TRP A 280 -10.47 -21.90 -19.38
N CYS A 281 -11.66 -22.07 -19.96
CA CYS A 281 -12.79 -21.19 -19.66
C CYS A 281 -13.35 -21.52 -18.28
N TYR A 282 -13.77 -20.53 -17.50
CA TYR A 282 -14.46 -20.80 -16.24
C TYR A 282 -15.68 -21.69 -16.47
N GLY A 283 -15.81 -22.77 -15.68
CA GLY A 283 -16.88 -23.74 -15.85
C GLY A 283 -16.87 -24.53 -17.17
N ASN A 284 -15.74 -24.53 -17.91
CA ASN A 284 -15.65 -25.08 -19.28
C ASN A 284 -16.65 -24.44 -20.26
N ASP A 285 -17.14 -23.25 -19.96
CA ASP A 285 -18.11 -22.52 -20.77
C ASP A 285 -17.42 -21.50 -21.69
N PRO A 286 -17.48 -21.62 -23.02
CA PRO A 286 -16.89 -20.66 -23.96
C PRO A 286 -17.41 -19.23 -23.78
N ALA A 287 -18.67 -19.06 -23.35
CA ALA A 287 -19.23 -17.74 -23.06
C ALA A 287 -18.50 -17.07 -21.89
N LYS A 288 -17.98 -17.84 -20.93
CA LYS A 288 -17.17 -17.33 -19.83
C LYS A 288 -15.77 -16.91 -20.30
N CYS A 289 -15.17 -17.59 -21.27
CA CYS A 289 -13.94 -17.12 -21.91
C CYS A 289 -14.14 -15.78 -22.62
N SER A 290 -15.24 -15.61 -23.34
CA SER A 290 -15.57 -14.34 -24.01
C SER A 290 -15.76 -13.19 -23.01
N LYS A 291 -16.25 -13.51 -21.79
CA LYS A 291 -16.48 -12.52 -20.74
C LYS A 291 -15.26 -12.24 -19.88
N TYR A 292 -14.57 -13.27 -19.43
CA TYR A 292 -13.54 -13.20 -18.39
C TYR A 292 -12.12 -13.47 -18.88
N GLY A 293 -11.94 -13.87 -20.14
CA GLY A 293 -10.70 -14.47 -20.61
C GLY A 293 -10.53 -15.89 -20.09
N ARG A 294 -9.33 -16.45 -20.23
CA ARG A 294 -8.98 -17.79 -19.75
C ARG A 294 -8.27 -17.75 -18.40
N LEU A 295 -8.37 -18.86 -17.70
CA LEU A 295 -7.56 -19.19 -16.54
C LEU A 295 -6.38 -20.05 -16.99
N TYR A 296 -5.17 -19.76 -16.54
CA TYR A 296 -3.91 -20.42 -16.92
C TYR A 296 -3.22 -20.96 -15.69
N THR A 297 -2.62 -22.16 -15.78
CA THR A 297 -1.60 -22.54 -14.80
C THR A 297 -0.38 -21.62 -14.92
N TRP A 298 0.46 -21.56 -13.89
CA TRP A 298 1.66 -20.73 -13.95
C TRP A 298 2.64 -21.20 -15.05
N ILE A 299 2.76 -22.55 -15.26
CA ILE A 299 3.56 -23.07 -16.37
C ILE A 299 3.07 -22.59 -17.74
N ALA A 300 1.75 -22.49 -17.93
CA ALA A 300 1.19 -21.95 -19.16
C ALA A 300 1.40 -20.44 -19.24
N ALA A 301 1.22 -19.71 -18.14
CA ALA A 301 1.43 -18.27 -18.08
C ALA A 301 2.89 -17.89 -18.38
N MET A 302 3.86 -18.66 -17.89
CA MET A 302 5.29 -18.50 -18.13
C MET A 302 5.76 -19.01 -19.51
N ASP A 303 4.91 -19.72 -20.27
CA ASP A 303 5.31 -20.48 -21.45
C ASP A 303 6.48 -21.46 -21.13
N GLY A 304 6.35 -22.19 -20.04
CA GLY A 304 7.40 -23.04 -19.50
C GLY A 304 7.92 -24.11 -20.46
N VAL A 305 7.15 -24.47 -21.50
CA VAL A 305 7.61 -25.35 -22.58
C VAL A 305 8.36 -24.60 -23.68
N GLY A 306 8.34 -23.26 -23.67
CA GLY A 306 9.06 -22.42 -24.64
C GLY A 306 8.47 -22.44 -26.03
N ARG A 307 7.12 -22.41 -26.12
CA ARG A 307 6.40 -22.41 -27.41
C ARG A 307 6.51 -21.06 -28.13
N TRP A 308 6.46 -19.97 -27.38
CA TRP A 308 6.41 -18.61 -27.90
C TRP A 308 7.67 -17.79 -27.60
N SER A 309 8.36 -18.14 -26.51
CA SER A 309 9.63 -17.51 -26.16
C SER A 309 10.48 -18.44 -25.28
N THR A 310 11.77 -18.17 -25.21
CA THR A 310 12.68 -18.93 -24.34
C THR A 310 12.82 -18.33 -22.95
N ASN A 311 12.24 -17.13 -22.70
CA ASN A 311 12.44 -16.37 -21.46
C ASN A 311 11.91 -17.09 -20.20
N GLY A 312 10.79 -17.79 -20.32
CA GLY A 312 10.17 -18.57 -19.26
C GLY A 312 10.38 -20.07 -19.38
N LYS A 313 11.14 -20.54 -20.40
CA LYS A 313 11.34 -21.96 -20.65
C LYS A 313 11.98 -22.67 -19.45
N GLY A 314 11.43 -23.82 -19.10
CA GLY A 314 11.83 -24.58 -17.92
C GLY A 314 11.18 -24.11 -16.62
N CYS A 315 10.41 -23.01 -16.64
CA CYS A 315 9.64 -22.56 -15.49
C CYS A 315 8.28 -23.25 -15.50
N GLY A 316 7.99 -23.98 -14.45
CA GLY A 316 6.76 -24.73 -14.30
C GLY A 316 6.65 -25.28 -12.90
N TYR A 317 5.79 -26.29 -12.76
CA TYR A 317 5.64 -27.00 -11.51
C TYR A 317 6.85 -27.95 -11.32
N VAL A 318 7.49 -27.85 -10.17
CA VAL A 318 8.51 -28.80 -9.71
C VAL A 318 8.09 -29.34 -8.36
N HIS A 319 8.20 -30.65 -8.18
CA HIS A 319 7.76 -31.32 -6.96
C HIS A 319 8.62 -31.01 -5.72
N LYS A 320 9.67 -30.22 -5.86
CA LYS A 320 10.57 -29.85 -4.78
C LYS A 320 10.60 -28.35 -4.58
N GLU A 321 10.38 -27.90 -3.36
CA GLU A 321 10.37 -26.48 -2.99
C GLU A 321 11.68 -25.77 -3.31
N ASP A 322 12.81 -26.47 -3.22
CA ASP A 322 14.16 -25.92 -3.44
C ASP A 322 14.54 -25.79 -4.93
N GLU A 323 13.77 -26.38 -5.84
CA GLU A 323 14.07 -26.33 -7.28
C GLU A 323 13.41 -25.10 -7.93
N MET A 324 14.16 -24.02 -8.07
CA MET A 324 13.71 -22.81 -8.74
C MET A 324 14.15 -22.79 -10.20
N CYS A 325 13.30 -22.26 -11.08
CA CYS A 325 13.69 -21.92 -12.44
C CYS A 325 14.44 -20.57 -12.49
N SER A 326 15.11 -20.30 -13.61
CA SER A 326 15.83 -19.04 -13.83
C SER A 326 15.31 -18.36 -15.11
N PRO A 327 14.17 -17.66 -15.03
CA PRO A 327 13.63 -16.95 -16.18
C PRO A 327 14.50 -15.75 -16.56
N THR A 328 14.46 -15.38 -17.84
CA THR A 328 15.05 -14.11 -18.30
C THR A 328 13.96 -13.04 -18.36
N TYR A 329 14.13 -11.99 -17.60
CA TYR A 329 13.17 -10.87 -17.56
C TYR A 329 13.40 -9.83 -18.65
N PRO A 330 12.33 -9.17 -19.16
CA PRO A 330 10.93 -9.48 -18.91
C PRO A 330 10.53 -10.84 -19.50
N VAL A 331 9.63 -11.55 -18.79
CA VAL A 331 9.16 -12.86 -19.24
C VAL A 331 7.98 -12.68 -20.18
N ARG A 332 8.15 -12.90 -21.47
CA ARG A 332 7.02 -12.86 -22.41
C ARG A 332 5.91 -13.83 -21.99
N GLY A 333 6.28 -15.07 -21.68
CA GLY A 333 5.31 -16.11 -21.32
C GLY A 333 4.26 -16.32 -22.41
N VAL A 334 2.99 -16.49 -21.97
CA VAL A 334 1.83 -16.66 -22.86
C VAL A 334 1.38 -15.34 -23.52
N CYS A 335 1.97 -14.21 -23.19
CA CYS A 335 1.61 -12.93 -23.74
C CYS A 335 1.92 -12.82 -25.25
N PRO A 336 1.22 -11.95 -26.00
CA PRO A 336 1.52 -11.65 -27.39
C PRO A 336 2.93 -11.09 -27.58
N GLU A 337 3.41 -11.01 -28.81
CA GLU A 337 4.69 -10.38 -29.11
C GLU A 337 4.67 -8.88 -28.76
N GLY A 338 5.76 -8.37 -28.16
CA GLY A 338 5.85 -7.00 -27.64
C GLY A 338 5.11 -6.79 -26.30
N TRP A 339 4.73 -7.91 -25.65
CA TRP A 339 4.06 -7.92 -24.34
C TRP A 339 4.65 -9.02 -23.46
N HIS A 340 4.62 -8.80 -22.16
CA HIS A 340 5.13 -9.76 -21.18
C HIS A 340 4.18 -9.97 -19.98
N LEU A 341 4.40 -11.05 -19.26
CA LEU A 341 3.72 -11.35 -18.00
C LEU A 341 4.34 -10.49 -16.90
N PRO A 342 3.58 -9.62 -16.23
CA PRO A 342 4.12 -8.67 -15.27
C PRO A 342 4.79 -9.35 -14.07
N ASP A 343 5.90 -8.80 -13.59
CA ASP A 343 6.50 -9.20 -12.34
C ASP A 343 5.86 -8.48 -11.12
N THR A 344 6.27 -8.83 -9.91
CA THR A 344 5.73 -8.21 -8.68
C THR A 344 6.08 -6.73 -8.56
N THR A 345 7.20 -6.28 -9.14
CA THR A 345 7.61 -4.87 -9.13
C THR A 345 6.71 -4.04 -10.03
N GLU A 346 6.37 -4.56 -11.19
CA GLU A 346 5.49 -3.92 -12.16
C GLU A 346 4.05 -3.80 -11.64
N TRP A 347 3.53 -4.81 -10.94
CA TRP A 347 2.28 -4.73 -10.22
C TRP A 347 2.30 -3.65 -9.12
N LYS A 348 3.40 -3.55 -8.36
CA LYS A 348 3.56 -2.50 -7.34
C LYS A 348 3.61 -1.09 -7.96
N ILE A 349 4.23 -0.93 -9.14
CA ILE A 349 4.21 0.34 -9.89
C ILE A 349 2.77 0.70 -10.27
N LEU A 350 1.99 -0.23 -10.79
CA LEU A 350 0.57 -0.02 -11.08
C LEU A 350 -0.19 0.40 -9.82
N PHE A 351 -0.02 -0.31 -8.70
CA PHE A 351 -0.72 0.05 -7.46
C PHE A 351 -0.37 1.45 -6.98
N SER A 352 0.91 1.83 -7.06
CA SER A 352 1.34 3.19 -6.72
C SER A 352 0.71 4.24 -7.64
N ALA A 353 0.61 3.95 -8.94
CA ALA A 353 0.02 4.83 -9.92
C ALA A 353 -1.48 5.09 -9.67
N VAL A 354 -2.20 4.13 -9.10
CA VAL A 354 -3.64 4.24 -8.86
C VAL A 354 -4.01 4.62 -7.41
N GLY A 355 -3.05 5.14 -6.64
CA GLY A 355 -3.29 5.65 -5.29
C GLY A 355 -2.86 4.71 -4.16
N GLY A 356 -2.09 3.67 -4.47
CA GLY A 356 -1.51 2.74 -3.51
C GLY A 356 -2.31 1.45 -3.32
N ILE A 357 -1.68 0.47 -2.69
CA ILE A 357 -2.21 -0.90 -2.55
C ILE A 357 -3.58 -0.95 -1.84
N TYR A 358 -3.84 -0.01 -0.91
CA TYR A 358 -5.08 0.02 -0.13
C TYR A 358 -6.31 0.51 -0.90
N THR A 359 -6.11 1.15 -2.05
CA THR A 359 -7.18 1.67 -2.93
C THR A 359 -7.18 1.01 -4.28
N ALA A 360 -6.11 0.29 -4.63
CA ALA A 360 -5.91 -0.25 -5.96
C ALA A 360 -7.03 -1.20 -6.40
N SER A 361 -7.57 -2.04 -5.49
CA SER A 361 -8.70 -2.92 -5.82
C SER A 361 -9.92 -2.11 -6.24
N LYS A 362 -10.30 -1.08 -5.46
CA LYS A 362 -11.41 -0.18 -5.81
C LYS A 362 -11.22 0.52 -7.15
N MET A 363 -10.00 1.00 -7.40
CA MET A 363 -9.69 1.80 -8.59
C MET A 363 -9.62 0.96 -9.88
N LEU A 364 -9.22 -0.32 -9.77
CA LEU A 364 -8.96 -1.21 -10.90
C LEU A 364 -10.12 -2.16 -11.21
N LYS A 365 -10.98 -2.47 -10.25
CA LYS A 365 -12.15 -3.34 -10.44
C LYS A 365 -13.19 -2.70 -11.36
N SER A 366 -13.80 -3.52 -12.22
CA SER A 366 -14.95 -3.12 -13.04
C SER A 366 -16.12 -2.63 -12.17
N THR A 367 -16.95 -1.77 -12.75
CA THR A 367 -18.14 -1.18 -12.10
C THR A 367 -19.31 -2.15 -11.95
N SER A 368 -19.18 -3.38 -12.47
CA SER A 368 -20.21 -4.42 -12.42
C SER A 368 -19.59 -5.82 -12.43
N GLY A 369 -20.39 -6.84 -12.14
CA GLY A 369 -19.98 -8.24 -12.21
C GLY A 369 -19.31 -8.77 -10.93
N TRP A 370 -19.31 -8.00 -9.85
CA TRP A 370 -18.84 -8.43 -8.54
C TRP A 370 -20.03 -8.79 -7.68
N GLY A 371 -20.05 -10.06 -7.21
CA GLY A 371 -21.17 -10.63 -6.50
C GLY A 371 -21.42 -9.99 -5.14
N TRP A 372 -22.67 -9.61 -4.93
CA TRP A 372 -23.18 -9.19 -3.65
C TRP A 372 -23.52 -10.44 -2.82
N ASN A 373 -22.81 -10.67 -1.73
CA ASN A 373 -23.19 -11.77 -0.85
C ASN A 373 -24.11 -11.23 0.25
N LYS A 374 -25.38 -11.58 0.16
CA LYS A 374 -26.46 -11.27 1.13
C LYS A 374 -26.14 -11.68 2.57
N TYR A 375 -25.09 -12.50 2.79
CA TYR A 375 -24.70 -13.06 4.08
C TYR A 375 -23.54 -12.37 4.78
N TYR A 376 -22.81 -11.48 4.09
CA TYR A 376 -21.70 -10.75 4.70
C TYR A 376 -22.00 -9.26 4.81
N LYS A 377 -22.72 -8.89 5.88
CA LYS A 377 -22.71 -7.52 6.37
C LYS A 377 -21.41 -7.29 7.12
N VAL A 378 -20.42 -6.66 6.50
CA VAL A 378 -19.26 -6.18 7.21
C VAL A 378 -19.70 -4.91 7.95
N TYR A 379 -19.86 -5.01 9.27
CA TYR A 379 -20.23 -3.90 10.17
C TYR A 379 -21.50 -3.10 9.79
N GLY A 380 -22.54 -3.76 9.29
CA GLY A 380 -23.85 -3.12 9.15
C GLY A 380 -24.08 -2.30 7.86
N ASN A 381 -23.08 -2.17 6.98
CA ASN A 381 -23.20 -1.49 5.70
C ASN A 381 -23.25 -2.47 4.53
N ASP A 382 -24.12 -2.20 3.56
CA ASP A 382 -24.19 -2.89 2.28
C ASP A 382 -22.94 -2.54 1.47
N VAL A 383 -21.93 -3.43 1.46
CA VAL A 383 -20.71 -3.21 0.67
C VAL A 383 -21.02 -3.59 -0.78
N ASN A 384 -21.12 -2.59 -1.65
CA ASN A 384 -21.11 -2.82 -3.09
C ASN A 384 -19.68 -3.28 -3.46
N GLY A 385 -19.52 -4.56 -3.80
CA GLY A 385 -18.21 -5.16 -4.12
C GLY A 385 -17.58 -4.66 -5.43
N CYS A 386 -18.30 -3.85 -6.21
CA CYS A 386 -17.83 -3.28 -7.47
C CYS A 386 -16.76 -2.21 -7.24
N GLY A 387 -15.88 -2.03 -8.24
CA GLY A 387 -14.91 -0.93 -8.28
C GLY A 387 -15.47 0.35 -8.89
N SER A 388 -14.61 1.35 -8.98
CA SER A 388 -14.86 2.58 -9.72
C SER A 388 -14.39 2.50 -11.18
N ASP A 389 -13.50 1.55 -11.49
CA ASP A 389 -12.79 1.43 -12.79
C ASP A 389 -12.21 2.75 -13.28
N ALA A 390 -11.73 3.57 -12.35
CA ALA A 390 -11.31 4.94 -12.61
C ALA A 390 -10.24 5.04 -13.71
N TYR A 391 -9.44 3.99 -13.85
CA TYR A 391 -8.33 3.91 -14.82
C TYR A 391 -8.67 3.07 -16.05
N SER A 392 -9.92 2.61 -16.20
CA SER A 392 -10.33 1.72 -17.29
C SER A 392 -9.47 0.45 -17.42
N PHE A 393 -8.96 -0.05 -16.28
CA PHE A 393 -8.24 -1.31 -16.21
C PHE A 393 -9.22 -2.49 -16.30
N THR A 394 -10.45 -2.33 -15.80
CA THR A 394 -11.58 -3.23 -15.91
C THR A 394 -11.26 -4.66 -15.43
N ALA A 395 -10.74 -4.79 -14.21
CA ALA A 395 -10.54 -6.11 -13.61
C ALA A 395 -11.89 -6.79 -13.38
N LEU A 396 -12.06 -7.99 -13.90
CA LEU A 396 -13.28 -8.80 -13.78
C LEU A 396 -13.06 -9.92 -12.77
N SER A 397 -14.09 -10.23 -11.99
CA SER A 397 -14.09 -11.29 -10.96
C SER A 397 -14.20 -12.68 -11.59
N ALA A 398 -13.17 -13.11 -12.31
CA ALA A 398 -13.10 -14.38 -13.04
C ALA A 398 -12.96 -15.60 -12.11
N GLY A 399 -12.62 -15.40 -10.83
CA GLY A 399 -12.32 -16.51 -9.92
C GLY A 399 -11.03 -17.22 -10.26
N ASP A 400 -10.96 -18.49 -9.87
CA ASP A 400 -9.83 -19.40 -10.06
C ASP A 400 -10.29 -20.81 -10.45
N PHE A 401 -9.31 -21.63 -10.80
CA PHE A 401 -9.46 -23.09 -10.92
C PHE A 401 -8.50 -23.79 -9.96
N TYR A 402 -9.06 -24.45 -8.95
CA TYR A 402 -8.34 -25.30 -8.00
C TYR A 402 -9.23 -26.48 -7.59
N GLU A 403 -8.93 -27.68 -8.09
CA GLU A 403 -9.80 -28.86 -7.94
C GLU A 403 -11.25 -28.65 -8.40
N GLY A 404 -11.53 -27.53 -9.07
CA GLY A 404 -12.83 -27.03 -9.51
C GLY A 404 -12.82 -25.54 -9.71
N TYR A 405 -13.89 -24.98 -10.23
CA TYR A 405 -14.03 -23.54 -10.47
C TYR A 405 -14.58 -22.84 -9.24
N ASN A 406 -13.87 -21.82 -8.75
CA ASN A 406 -14.20 -21.09 -7.53
C ASN A 406 -14.18 -19.58 -7.76
N GLY A 407 -14.91 -18.85 -6.93
CA GLY A 407 -14.73 -17.41 -6.76
C GLY A 407 -15.29 -16.53 -7.89
N GLU A 408 -15.99 -17.06 -8.90
CA GLU A 408 -16.68 -16.22 -9.91
C GLU A 408 -17.59 -15.19 -9.24
N GLY A 409 -17.51 -13.95 -9.70
CA GLY A 409 -18.24 -12.84 -9.12
C GLY A 409 -17.65 -12.29 -7.81
N ARG A 410 -16.63 -12.91 -7.24
CA ARG A 410 -16.09 -12.56 -5.92
C ARG A 410 -14.65 -12.09 -5.93
N ILE A 411 -13.79 -12.73 -6.71
CA ILE A 411 -12.36 -12.44 -6.72
C ILE A 411 -11.82 -12.45 -8.14
N ALA A 412 -10.93 -11.52 -8.45
CA ALA A 412 -10.04 -11.57 -9.60
C ALA A 412 -8.65 -11.94 -9.13
N TYR A 413 -8.06 -12.97 -9.74
CA TYR A 413 -6.67 -13.34 -9.54
C TYR A 413 -5.88 -13.15 -10.83
N PHE A 414 -4.65 -12.64 -10.71
CA PHE A 414 -3.74 -12.45 -11.84
C PHE A 414 -2.37 -13.03 -11.51
N TRP A 415 -1.81 -13.84 -12.40
CA TRP A 415 -0.44 -14.32 -12.25
C TRP A 415 0.59 -13.19 -12.34
N SER A 416 1.66 -13.36 -11.61
CA SER A 416 2.92 -12.66 -11.78
C SER A 416 3.98 -13.61 -12.33
N SER A 417 4.95 -13.11 -13.10
CA SER A 417 6.10 -13.88 -13.56
C SER A 417 7.09 -14.19 -12.43
N SER A 418 6.96 -13.55 -11.28
CA SER A 418 7.81 -13.80 -10.11
C SER A 418 7.43 -15.11 -9.43
N GLN A 419 8.38 -16.05 -9.34
CA GLN A 419 8.19 -17.24 -8.53
C GLN A 419 8.54 -16.98 -7.06
N TYR A 420 7.97 -17.77 -6.17
CA TYR A 420 8.31 -17.74 -4.74
C TYR A 420 9.27 -18.89 -4.39
N ASN A 421 8.94 -20.12 -4.82
CA ASN A 421 9.76 -21.33 -4.65
C ASN A 421 9.51 -22.31 -5.81
N GLY A 422 9.94 -23.57 -5.70
CA GLY A 422 9.72 -24.60 -6.71
C GLY A 422 8.26 -24.88 -7.02
N VAL A 423 7.37 -24.80 -6.01
CA VAL A 423 5.94 -25.18 -6.12
C VAL A 423 5.00 -23.98 -6.18
N ASP A 424 5.45 -22.81 -5.72
CA ASP A 424 4.62 -21.60 -5.57
C ASP A 424 5.13 -20.43 -6.41
N ALA A 425 4.20 -19.54 -6.79
CA ALA A 425 4.48 -18.29 -7.48
C ALA A 425 3.62 -17.14 -6.96
N HIS A 426 4.06 -15.92 -7.21
CA HIS A 426 3.32 -14.74 -6.82
C HIS A 426 2.11 -14.49 -7.72
N SER A 427 1.05 -13.98 -7.13
CA SER A 427 -0.16 -13.53 -7.80
C SER A 427 -0.71 -12.26 -7.17
N VAL A 428 -1.58 -11.56 -7.89
CA VAL A 428 -2.37 -10.42 -7.40
C VAL A 428 -3.80 -10.86 -7.22
N SER A 429 -4.46 -10.44 -6.13
CA SER A 429 -5.89 -10.60 -5.98
C SER A 429 -6.60 -9.29 -5.67
N LEU A 430 -7.80 -9.15 -6.25
CA LEU A 430 -8.75 -8.08 -5.99
C LEU A 430 -10.04 -8.73 -5.53
N GLY A 431 -10.47 -8.43 -4.30
CA GLY A 431 -11.66 -9.03 -3.68
C GLY A 431 -12.89 -8.12 -3.71
N TYR A 432 -14.09 -8.72 -3.69
CA TYR A 432 -15.35 -7.96 -3.56
C TYR A 432 -15.50 -7.30 -2.18
N TYR A 433 -14.83 -7.84 -1.18
CA TYR A 433 -14.94 -7.47 0.24
C TYR A 433 -13.99 -6.35 0.66
N ASP A 434 -13.05 -5.94 -0.22
CA ASP A 434 -11.96 -5.06 0.14
C ASP A 434 -11.60 -4.11 -1.01
N ASP A 435 -11.23 -2.88 -0.67
CA ASP A 435 -10.69 -1.90 -1.60
C ASP A 435 -9.17 -2.09 -1.82
N ARG A 436 -8.54 -2.97 -1.03
CA ARG A 436 -7.13 -3.30 -1.10
C ARG A 436 -6.84 -4.34 -2.17
N ALA A 437 -5.76 -4.13 -2.94
CA ALA A 437 -5.14 -5.20 -3.72
C ALA A 437 -4.19 -6.01 -2.82
N HIS A 438 -4.08 -7.32 -3.08
CA HIS A 438 -3.21 -8.19 -2.31
C HIS A 438 -2.22 -8.89 -3.23
N LEU A 439 -0.96 -8.98 -2.78
CA LEU A 439 0.03 -9.89 -3.35
C LEU A 439 -0.03 -11.19 -2.55
N PHE A 440 -0.31 -12.29 -3.23
CA PHE A 440 -0.39 -13.61 -2.65
C PHE A 440 0.67 -14.53 -3.22
N ILE A 441 0.90 -15.63 -2.52
CA ILE A 441 1.67 -16.77 -2.95
C ILE A 441 0.67 -17.91 -3.19
N ASN A 442 0.67 -18.45 -4.39
CA ASN A 442 -0.25 -19.50 -4.81
C ASN A 442 0.49 -20.67 -5.47
N PHE A 443 -0.06 -21.88 -5.33
CA PHE A 443 0.45 -23.06 -6.05
C PHE A 443 0.45 -22.82 -7.56
N LYS A 444 1.55 -23.17 -8.24
CA LYS A 444 1.73 -23.00 -9.69
C LYS A 444 0.69 -23.76 -10.53
N ASP A 445 0.02 -24.73 -9.92
CA ASP A 445 -1.07 -25.50 -10.55
C ASP A 445 -2.42 -24.80 -10.60
N LEU A 446 -2.59 -23.72 -9.84
CA LEU A 446 -3.85 -22.99 -9.90
C LEU A 446 -4.06 -22.38 -11.28
N GLY A 447 -5.31 -22.36 -11.74
CA GLY A 447 -5.71 -21.62 -12.93
C GLY A 447 -6.10 -20.21 -12.55
N LEU A 448 -5.30 -19.21 -12.92
CA LEU A 448 -5.55 -17.78 -12.67
C LEU A 448 -5.55 -17.00 -14.00
N SER A 449 -6.14 -15.80 -13.99
CA SER A 449 -6.13 -14.93 -15.17
C SER A 449 -4.73 -14.40 -15.46
N VAL A 450 -4.51 -13.99 -16.71
CA VAL A 450 -3.31 -13.29 -17.17
C VAL A 450 -3.69 -11.91 -17.69
N ARG A 451 -2.94 -10.90 -17.27
CA ARG A 451 -2.94 -9.53 -17.82
C ARG A 451 -1.55 -9.20 -18.26
N CYS A 452 -1.38 -8.93 -19.54
CA CYS A 452 -0.08 -8.61 -20.09
C CYS A 452 0.22 -7.12 -20.00
N LEU A 453 1.50 -6.82 -19.83
CA LEU A 453 2.09 -5.48 -19.83
C LEU A 453 2.90 -5.33 -21.12
N LYS A 454 2.84 -4.16 -21.77
CA LYS A 454 3.59 -3.87 -22.98
C LYS A 454 5.07 -3.63 -22.62
N ASP A 455 5.96 -4.14 -23.47
CA ASP A 455 7.41 -3.98 -23.38
C ASP A 455 7.88 -2.52 -23.47
#